data_56a79152f7de485f7fc602d274431add
#
_entry.id   56a79152f7de485f7fc602d274431add
#
_cell.length_a   1.000
_cell.length_b   1.000
_cell.length_c   1.000
_cell.angle_alpha   90.00
_cell.angle_beta   90.00
_cell.angle_gamma   90.00
#
_symmetry.space_group_name_H-M   'P 1'
#
loop_
_entity.id
_entity.type
_entity.pdbx_description
1 polymer ?
#
loop_
_entity_poly.entity_id
_entity_poly.type
_entity_poly.pdbx_seq_one_letter_code
_entity_poly.pdbx_strand_id
1 'polypeptide(L)'
;EQQSKNILEEEISALKSASEKIKYQRLLEQEVQDEQDLARSLIIEDQLQTLKSAWIANMKARILTFWRYQGSEDDWSCSVYVLQNKEGEVQAVNIRSCETDGSDRARSFKNSIERAVYKASPLPAAPDEAVYDSEFIFTFSVN
;
A
#
# COMPACT_ATOMS: atom_id res chain seq x y z
N GLU A 1 33.15 41.98 48.97
CA GLU A 1 32.43 40.70 48.99
C GLU A 1 31.05 40.80 48.35
N GLN A 2 30.29 41.87 48.53
CA GLN A 2 28.99 42.02 47.88
C GLN A 2 29.10 42.19 46.37
N GLN A 3 30.14 42.84 45.87
CA GLN A 3 30.37 42.97 44.43
C GLN A 3 30.67 41.64 43.76
N SER A 4 31.41 40.75 44.43
CA SER A 4 31.69 39.41 43.90
C SER A 4 30.44 38.57 43.85
N LYS A 5 29.56 38.66 44.85
CA LYS A 5 28.28 37.95 44.85
C LYS A 5 27.35 38.43 43.76
N ASN A 6 27.28 39.74 43.53
CA ASN A 6 26.44 40.30 42.49
C ASN A 6 26.92 39.91 41.09
N ILE A 7 28.22 39.85 40.87
CA ILE A 7 28.77 39.38 39.59
C ILE A 7 28.45 37.91 39.34
N LEU A 8 28.57 37.09 40.36
CA LEU A 8 28.20 35.67 40.25
C LEU A 8 26.75 35.44 39.98
N GLU A 9 25.85 36.19 40.63
CA GLU A 9 24.44 36.12 40.43
C GLU A 9 24.06 36.54 39.00
N GLU A 10 24.67 37.57 38.46
CA GLU A 10 24.49 38.03 37.10
C GLU A 10 24.98 36.97 36.09
N GLU A 11 26.12 36.35 36.35
CA GLU A 11 26.63 35.28 35.48
C GLU A 11 25.73 34.06 35.49
N ILE A 12 25.24 33.65 36.66
CA ILE A 12 24.32 32.54 36.77
C ILE A 12 23.01 32.84 36.02
N SER A 13 22.47 34.04 36.16
CA SER A 13 21.27 34.44 35.47
C SER A 13 21.44 34.42 33.93
N ALA A 14 22.61 34.91 33.46
CA ALA A 14 22.93 34.91 32.03
C ALA A 14 23.06 33.49 31.49
N LEU A 15 23.70 32.59 32.26
CA LEU A 15 23.84 31.18 31.88
C LEU A 15 22.49 30.46 31.81
N LYS A 16 21.61 30.71 32.79
CA LYS A 16 20.27 30.16 32.79
C LYS A 16 19.47 30.61 31.59
N SER A 17 19.52 31.90 31.28
CA SER A 17 18.82 32.46 30.10
C SER A 17 19.36 31.86 28.81
N ALA A 18 20.64 31.70 28.66
CA ALA A 18 21.26 31.06 27.51
C ALA A 18 20.85 29.58 27.39
N SER A 19 20.82 28.87 28.51
CA SER A 19 20.38 27.46 28.54
C SER A 19 18.91 27.30 28.14
N GLU A 20 18.03 28.19 28.59
CA GLU A 20 16.61 28.21 28.20
C GLU A 20 16.43 28.47 26.73
N LYS A 21 17.19 29.41 26.16
CA LYS A 21 17.15 29.69 24.74
C LYS A 21 17.58 28.48 23.91
N ILE A 22 18.65 27.81 24.33
CA ILE A 22 19.14 26.61 23.65
C ILE A 22 18.07 25.52 23.68
N LYS A 23 17.43 25.28 24.82
CA LYS A 23 16.37 24.31 24.98
C LYS A 23 15.20 24.63 24.04
N TYR A 24 14.79 25.88 23.99
CA TYR A 24 13.69 26.34 23.15
C TYR A 24 14.02 26.13 21.67
N GLN A 25 15.23 26.48 21.25
CA GLN A 25 15.67 26.27 19.87
C GLN A 25 15.69 24.81 19.50
N ARG A 26 16.15 23.93 20.40
CA ARG A 26 16.15 22.46 20.17
C ARG A 26 14.73 21.93 20.01
N LEU A 27 13.78 22.41 20.80
CA LEU A 27 12.38 21.99 20.69
C LEU A 27 11.78 22.41 19.36
N LEU A 28 12.08 23.64 18.90
CA LEU A 28 11.61 24.13 17.60
C LEU A 28 12.21 23.31 16.46
N GLU A 29 13.50 23.02 16.51
CA GLU A 29 14.17 22.21 15.51
C GLU A 29 13.60 20.80 15.46
N GLN A 30 13.27 20.21 16.62
CA GLN A 30 12.65 18.89 16.68
C GLN A 30 11.25 18.89 16.08
N GLU A 31 10.45 19.92 16.36
CA GLU A 31 9.12 20.06 15.76
C GLU A 31 9.18 20.14 14.24
N VAL A 32 10.11 20.93 13.71
CA VAL A 32 10.32 21.05 12.27
C VAL A 32 10.73 19.72 11.67
N GLN A 33 11.66 19.01 12.34
CA GLN A 33 12.12 17.71 11.88
C GLN A 33 10.99 16.68 11.87
N ASP A 34 10.16 16.67 12.91
CA ASP A 34 9.01 15.77 13.03
C ASP A 34 8.00 16.02 11.90
N GLU A 35 7.73 17.30 11.59
CA GLU A 35 6.84 17.65 10.49
C GLU A 35 7.40 17.20 9.15
N GLN A 36 8.70 17.37 8.93
CA GLN A 36 9.35 16.94 7.69
C GLN A 36 9.34 15.42 7.55
N ASP A 37 9.58 14.71 8.64
CA ASP A 37 9.57 13.24 8.65
C ASP A 37 8.16 12.71 8.36
N LEU A 38 7.12 13.33 8.93
CA LEU A 38 5.74 12.96 8.66
C LEU A 38 5.38 13.20 7.20
N ALA A 39 5.72 14.37 6.67
CA ALA A 39 5.44 14.71 5.27
C ALA A 39 6.14 13.73 4.32
N ARG A 40 7.38 13.36 4.61
CA ARG A 40 8.13 12.37 3.81
C ARG A 40 7.46 10.99 3.87
N SER A 41 7.03 10.55 5.06
CA SER A 41 6.34 9.28 5.25
C SER A 41 5.05 9.22 4.45
N LEU A 42 4.26 10.29 4.43
CA LEU A 42 3.02 10.36 3.67
C LEU A 42 3.27 10.29 2.16
N ILE A 43 4.33 10.93 1.67
CA ILE A 43 4.72 10.86 0.25
C ILE A 43 5.12 9.44 -0.12
N ILE A 44 5.91 8.78 0.73
CA ILE A 44 6.35 7.39 0.50
C ILE A 44 5.15 6.44 0.47
N GLU A 45 4.23 6.58 1.42
CA GLU A 45 3.01 5.76 1.46
C GLU A 45 2.18 5.93 0.20
N ASP A 46 2.03 7.17 -0.28
CA ASP A 46 1.29 7.46 -1.50
C ASP A 46 1.97 6.82 -2.72
N GLN A 47 3.28 6.91 -2.82
CA GLN A 47 4.04 6.29 -3.90
C GLN A 47 3.92 4.76 -3.87
N LEU A 48 4.00 4.14 -2.69
CA LEU A 48 3.84 2.69 -2.53
C LEU A 48 2.44 2.25 -2.92
N GLN A 49 1.41 3.01 -2.56
CA GLN A 49 0.04 2.70 -2.94
C GLN A 49 -0.16 2.78 -4.44
N THR A 50 0.44 3.77 -5.09
CA THR A 50 0.39 3.92 -6.54
C THR A 50 1.07 2.74 -7.24
N LEU A 51 2.25 2.33 -6.77
CA LEU A 51 2.96 1.17 -7.30
C LEU A 51 2.17 -0.13 -7.10
N LYS A 52 1.56 -0.29 -5.94
CA LYS A 52 0.73 -1.46 -5.65
C LYS A 52 -0.48 -1.54 -6.58
N SER A 53 -1.16 -0.41 -6.78
CA SER A 53 -2.31 -0.35 -7.69
C SER A 53 -1.91 -0.70 -9.12
N ALA A 54 -0.77 -0.20 -9.58
CA ALA A 54 -0.24 -0.52 -10.90
C ALA A 54 0.11 -2.01 -11.03
N TRP A 55 0.71 -2.58 -9.99
CA TRP A 55 1.04 -4.01 -9.94
C TRP A 55 -0.21 -4.87 -10.03
N ILE A 56 -1.25 -4.55 -9.24
CA ILE A 56 -2.53 -5.28 -9.28
C ILE A 56 -3.15 -5.17 -10.69
N ALA A 57 -3.12 -3.99 -11.29
CA ALA A 57 -3.61 -3.80 -12.66
C ALA A 57 -2.84 -4.66 -13.67
N ASN A 58 -1.53 -4.78 -13.53
CA ASN A 58 -0.70 -5.63 -14.38
C ASN A 58 -1.03 -7.11 -14.20
N MET A 59 -1.23 -7.56 -12.96
CA MET A 59 -1.65 -8.94 -12.68
C MET A 59 -3.01 -9.23 -13.30
N LYS A 60 -3.96 -8.30 -13.14
CA LYS A 60 -5.29 -8.43 -13.73
C LYS A 60 -5.22 -8.50 -15.27
N ALA A 61 -4.43 -7.64 -15.89
CA ALA A 61 -4.26 -7.64 -17.33
C ALA A 61 -3.70 -8.97 -17.84
N ARG A 62 -2.73 -9.54 -17.13
CA ARG A 62 -2.18 -10.85 -17.48
C ARG A 62 -3.25 -11.94 -17.37
N ILE A 63 -4.02 -11.93 -16.30
CA ILE A 63 -5.13 -12.89 -16.12
C ILE A 63 -6.12 -12.78 -17.27
N LEU A 64 -6.47 -11.57 -17.67
CA LEU A 64 -7.39 -11.33 -18.77
C LEU A 64 -6.90 -11.89 -20.10
N THR A 65 -5.59 -11.91 -20.34
CA THR A 65 -5.05 -12.51 -21.58
C THR A 65 -5.27 -14.02 -21.65
N PHE A 66 -5.45 -14.68 -20.51
CA PHE A 66 -5.69 -16.13 -20.45
C PHE A 66 -7.16 -16.49 -20.27
N TRP A 67 -8.01 -15.48 -20.11
CA TRP A 67 -9.45 -15.72 -19.96
C TRP A 67 -10.08 -16.10 -21.29
N ARG A 68 -10.80 -17.23 -21.30
CA ARG A 68 -11.49 -17.76 -22.45
C ARG A 68 -12.87 -18.22 -22.03
N TYR A 69 -13.88 -17.42 -22.32
CA TYR A 69 -15.27 -17.78 -22.09
C TYR A 69 -16.18 -16.91 -22.93
N GLN A 70 -17.07 -17.58 -23.68
CA GLN A 70 -18.10 -16.92 -24.47
C GLN A 70 -19.47 -17.32 -23.92
N GLY A 71 -20.28 -16.36 -23.60
CA GLY A 71 -21.59 -16.62 -23.02
C GLY A 71 -21.86 -15.86 -21.75
N SER A 72 -20.88 -15.04 -21.32
CA SER A 72 -21.07 -14.09 -20.23
C SER A 72 -21.83 -12.87 -20.75
N GLU A 73 -22.62 -12.30 -19.85
CA GLU A 73 -23.27 -11.02 -20.15
C GLU A 73 -22.29 -9.87 -19.85
N ASP A 74 -22.45 -8.76 -20.52
CA ASP A 74 -21.52 -7.62 -20.42
C ASP A 74 -21.50 -7.00 -19.04
N ASP A 75 -22.57 -7.14 -18.26
CA ASP A 75 -22.69 -6.58 -16.91
C ASP A 75 -22.24 -7.54 -15.80
N TRP A 76 -21.78 -8.73 -16.17
CA TRP A 76 -21.31 -9.68 -15.17
C TRP A 76 -19.96 -9.28 -14.60
N SER A 77 -19.83 -9.43 -13.29
CA SER A 77 -18.59 -9.16 -12.57
C SER A 77 -18.46 -10.06 -11.36
N CYS A 78 -17.23 -10.28 -10.92
CA CYS A 78 -16.93 -11.06 -9.72
C CYS A 78 -15.77 -10.44 -8.97
N SER A 79 -15.83 -10.55 -7.65
CA SER A 79 -14.70 -10.26 -6.79
C SER A 79 -13.83 -11.50 -6.65
N VAL A 80 -12.56 -11.41 -6.98
CA VAL A 80 -11.65 -12.55 -7.06
C VAL A 80 -10.52 -12.36 -6.04
N TYR A 81 -10.35 -13.35 -5.18
CA TYR A 81 -9.25 -13.42 -4.22
C TYR A 81 -8.18 -14.35 -4.76
N VAL A 82 -6.94 -13.91 -4.71
CA VAL A 82 -5.79 -14.69 -5.20
C VAL A 82 -4.72 -14.73 -4.13
N LEU A 83 -4.22 -15.94 -3.85
CA LEU A 83 -3.07 -16.18 -2.98
C LEU A 83 -1.89 -16.60 -3.86
N GLN A 84 -0.75 -15.95 -3.68
CA GLN A 84 0.47 -16.21 -4.47
C GLN A 84 1.70 -16.24 -3.57
N ASN A 85 2.76 -16.87 -4.05
CA ASN A 85 4.07 -16.81 -3.40
C ASN A 85 4.89 -15.63 -3.96
N LYS A 86 6.13 -15.46 -3.49
CA LYS A 86 6.99 -14.35 -3.90
C LYS A 86 7.39 -14.41 -5.38
N GLU A 87 7.37 -15.60 -5.96
CA GLU A 87 7.69 -15.81 -7.37
C GLU A 87 6.49 -15.57 -8.29
N GLY A 88 5.33 -15.22 -7.71
CA GLY A 88 4.10 -15.00 -8.47
C GLY A 88 3.33 -16.26 -8.78
N GLU A 89 3.74 -17.41 -8.26
CA GLU A 89 3.02 -18.66 -8.47
C GLU A 89 1.72 -18.64 -7.68
N VAL A 90 0.61 -18.91 -8.36
CA VAL A 90 -0.72 -18.90 -7.75
C VAL A 90 -0.89 -20.14 -6.87
N GLN A 91 -1.21 -19.92 -5.60
CA GLN A 91 -1.41 -20.98 -4.62
C GLN A 91 -2.89 -21.29 -4.41
N ALA A 92 -3.75 -20.30 -4.47
CA ALA A 92 -5.18 -20.47 -4.29
C ALA A 92 -5.95 -19.34 -4.98
N VAL A 93 -7.18 -19.67 -5.41
CA VAL A 93 -8.10 -18.70 -6.00
C VAL A 93 -9.47 -18.91 -5.36
N ASN A 94 -10.10 -17.83 -4.96
CA ASN A 94 -11.45 -17.87 -4.42
C ASN A 94 -12.31 -16.80 -5.10
N ILE A 95 -13.29 -17.25 -5.88
CA ILE A 95 -14.27 -16.35 -6.48
C ILE A 95 -15.32 -16.05 -5.40
N ARG A 96 -15.36 -14.82 -4.96
CA ARG A 96 -16.24 -14.41 -3.86
C ARG A 96 -17.57 -13.88 -4.39
N SER A 97 -17.85 -12.61 -4.21
CA SER A 97 -19.12 -12.01 -4.60
C SER A 97 -19.18 -11.82 -6.11
N CYS A 98 -20.24 -12.33 -6.74
CA CYS A 98 -20.45 -12.13 -8.17
C CYS A 98 -21.80 -11.48 -8.43
N GLU A 99 -21.83 -10.59 -9.41
CA GLU A 99 -23.06 -10.02 -9.94
C GLU A 99 -23.34 -10.70 -11.27
N THR A 100 -24.20 -11.73 -11.24
CA THR A 100 -24.60 -12.54 -12.37
C THR A 100 -26.08 -12.91 -12.24
N ASP A 101 -26.60 -13.65 -13.21
CA ASP A 101 -27.99 -14.12 -13.16
C ASP A 101 -28.18 -15.42 -12.38
N GLY A 102 -27.09 -15.97 -11.77
CA GLY A 102 -27.17 -17.20 -10.99
C GLY A 102 -27.38 -18.49 -11.78
N SER A 103 -27.32 -18.42 -13.10
CA SER A 103 -27.56 -19.55 -14.00
C SER A 103 -26.35 -20.51 -14.03
N ASP A 104 -26.52 -21.63 -14.75
CA ASP A 104 -25.41 -22.56 -15.01
C ASP A 104 -24.31 -21.89 -15.84
N ARG A 105 -24.67 -20.93 -16.72
CA ARG A 105 -23.69 -20.13 -17.44
C ARG A 105 -22.87 -19.28 -16.50
N ALA A 106 -23.48 -18.74 -15.43
CA ALA A 106 -22.76 -17.97 -14.42
C ALA A 106 -21.75 -18.85 -13.68
N ARG A 107 -22.08 -20.10 -13.39
CA ARG A 107 -21.13 -21.06 -12.79
C ARG A 107 -19.95 -21.31 -13.72
N SER A 108 -20.22 -21.53 -15.00
CA SER A 108 -19.17 -21.71 -16.00
C SER A 108 -18.30 -20.46 -16.15
N PHE A 109 -18.89 -19.29 -16.02
CA PHE A 109 -18.19 -18.00 -16.00
C PHE A 109 -17.21 -17.93 -14.82
N LYS A 110 -17.67 -18.25 -13.61
CA LYS A 110 -16.81 -18.30 -12.43
C LYS A 110 -15.65 -19.28 -12.62
N ASN A 111 -15.92 -20.46 -13.14
CA ASN A 111 -14.90 -21.49 -13.39
C ASN A 111 -13.89 -21.01 -14.44
N SER A 112 -14.33 -20.24 -15.44
CA SER A 112 -13.44 -19.69 -16.46
C SER A 112 -12.47 -18.67 -15.89
N ILE A 113 -12.91 -17.86 -14.93
CA ILE A 113 -12.05 -16.89 -14.22
C ILE A 113 -10.99 -17.64 -13.43
N GLU A 114 -11.40 -18.65 -12.66
CA GLU A 114 -10.49 -19.46 -11.87
C GLU A 114 -9.40 -20.09 -12.75
N ARG A 115 -9.79 -20.71 -13.86
CA ARG A 115 -8.84 -21.29 -14.83
C ARG A 115 -7.88 -20.24 -15.37
N ALA A 116 -8.40 -19.05 -15.69
CA ALA A 116 -7.56 -17.97 -16.22
C ALA A 116 -6.49 -17.55 -15.24
N VAL A 117 -6.83 -17.45 -13.94
CA VAL A 117 -5.88 -17.09 -12.90
C VAL A 117 -4.76 -18.13 -12.81
N TYR A 118 -5.10 -19.42 -12.77
CA TYR A 118 -4.09 -20.48 -12.70
C TYR A 118 -3.23 -20.53 -13.97
N LYS A 119 -3.80 -20.31 -15.13
CA LYS A 119 -3.04 -20.27 -16.39
C LYS A 119 -2.10 -19.08 -16.47
N ALA A 120 -2.44 -17.98 -15.83
CA ALA A 120 -1.63 -16.78 -15.81
C ALA A 120 -0.40 -16.92 -14.90
N SER A 121 -0.38 -17.94 -14.04
CA SER A 121 0.76 -18.21 -13.15
C SER A 121 2.03 -18.56 -13.94
N PRO A 122 3.21 -18.02 -13.60
CA PRO A 122 3.43 -17.03 -12.54
C PRO A 122 2.97 -15.63 -12.94
N LEU A 123 2.41 -14.93 -11.95
CA LEU A 123 1.98 -13.55 -12.13
C LEU A 123 3.17 -12.60 -12.16
N PRO A 124 3.01 -11.38 -12.70
CA PRO A 124 4.11 -10.41 -12.72
C PRO A 124 4.65 -10.15 -11.31
N ALA A 125 5.97 -10.02 -11.21
CA ALA A 125 6.63 -9.74 -9.95
C ALA A 125 6.27 -8.34 -9.45
N ALA A 126 6.22 -8.18 -8.11
CA ALA A 126 6.06 -6.87 -7.52
C ALA A 126 7.25 -5.97 -7.86
N PRO A 127 7.03 -4.68 -8.11
CA PRO A 127 8.12 -3.75 -8.45
C PRO A 127 9.12 -3.55 -7.31
N ASP A 128 8.70 -3.82 -6.06
CA ASP A 128 9.54 -3.70 -4.88
C ASP A 128 8.97 -4.61 -3.79
N GLU A 129 9.84 -5.11 -2.90
CA GLU A 129 9.41 -5.95 -1.79
C GLU A 129 8.40 -5.25 -0.88
N ALA A 130 8.53 -3.94 -0.71
CA ALA A 130 7.61 -3.15 0.10
C ALA A 130 6.19 -3.11 -0.47
N VAL A 131 6.03 -3.39 -1.77
CA VAL A 131 4.73 -3.40 -2.46
C VAL A 131 4.14 -4.80 -2.49
N TYR A 132 4.98 -5.83 -2.37
CA TYR A 132 4.55 -7.21 -2.46
C TYR A 132 3.51 -7.55 -1.39
N ASP A 133 2.47 -8.25 -1.81
CA ASP A 133 1.45 -8.83 -0.94
C ASP A 133 1.16 -10.24 -1.45
N SER A 134 1.14 -11.20 -0.53
CA SER A 134 0.82 -12.59 -0.87
C SER A 134 -0.64 -12.77 -1.26
N GLU A 135 -1.49 -11.86 -0.82
CA GLU A 135 -2.92 -11.89 -1.07
C GLU A 135 -3.35 -10.63 -1.78
N PHE A 136 -4.22 -10.75 -2.77
CA PHE A 136 -4.86 -9.58 -3.34
C PHE A 136 -6.27 -9.92 -3.83
N ILE A 137 -7.09 -8.89 -3.87
CA ILE A 137 -8.47 -8.99 -4.37
C ILE A 137 -8.62 -8.01 -5.52
N PHE A 138 -9.22 -8.46 -6.60
CA PHE A 138 -9.56 -7.57 -7.69
C PHE A 138 -10.97 -7.86 -8.19
N THR A 139 -11.55 -6.90 -8.86
CA THR A 139 -12.85 -7.09 -9.51
C THR A 139 -12.62 -7.48 -10.98
N PHE A 140 -13.09 -8.67 -11.32
CA PHE A 140 -13.13 -9.12 -12.70
C PHE A 140 -14.45 -8.66 -13.30
N SER A 141 -14.39 -7.94 -14.40
CA SER A 141 -15.59 -7.52 -15.13
C SER A 141 -15.42 -7.79 -16.62
N VAL A 142 -16.52 -8.13 -17.28
CA VAL A 142 -16.50 -8.45 -18.71
C VAL A 142 -16.18 -7.22 -19.54
N ASN A 143 -16.61 -6.06 -19.07
CA ASN A 143 -16.31 -4.76 -19.68
C ASN A 143 -15.32 -3.96 -18.90
#